data_9ea442e21a4d2fbd2d32071a981615ff
#
_entry.id   9ea442e21a4d2fbd2d32071a981615ff
#
_cell.length_a   1.000
_cell.length_b   1.000
_cell.length_c   1.000
_cell.angle_alpha   90.00
_cell.angle_beta   90.00
_cell.angle_gamma   90.00
#
_symmetry.space_group_name_H-M   'P 1'
#
loop_
_entity.id
_entity.type
_entity.pdbx_description
1 polymer ?
#
loop_
_entity_poly.entity_id
_entity_poly.type
_entity_poly.pdbx_seq_one_letter_code
_entity_poly.pdbx_strand_id
1 'polypeptide(L)'
;MNHLRKAAALAAAGALCLFAACGSLSLTPAAPTASPEPGTSAAQPARGGTLRLWLDEGLAEVHTAFDAYGQARGVTIETVDAPAGADLVLLAAPPADGQGWQEPQNLTLLPDLLAAQNLTAQNDAVPLGGAAWGYWTEKSTLTALLGSEFDLEDLRQASWKEWTAFAAAVEDWLAQPSARHLTLNGKAVTLPESRPVQLEGLSGVFAPAGAEGDTALYSPAAAAGGSLSQAAGAVYDLLELEAAHTAPGQGTGAVAGGTALFARAGSVQAAQLADPVLLPCKMPLTAANDTPTTQQLLAWPTAGTGAWATIPTNGDSAQGEAALLWLYTSAAGRNALSAAGLAPITGAGTGAGGLAAERITSGECLAAAAVPEAAREALRTRPETKAAFAAAFAG
;
A
#
# COMPACT_ATOMS: atom_id res chain seq x y z
N MET A 1 -47.03 10.33 -5.44
CA MET A 1 -45.75 10.01 -4.76
C MET A 1 -45.71 8.54 -4.30
N ASN A 2 -46.02 7.57 -5.15
CA ASN A 2 -46.06 6.15 -4.76
C ASN A 2 -45.49 5.18 -5.81
N HIS A 3 -44.70 5.65 -6.75
CA HIS A 3 -44.12 4.80 -7.82
C HIS A 3 -42.58 4.63 -7.77
N LEU A 4 -41.86 5.28 -6.85
CA LEU A 4 -40.40 5.18 -6.72
C LEU A 4 -39.91 4.15 -5.70
N ARG A 5 -40.81 3.47 -4.99
CA ARG A 5 -40.40 2.44 -3.99
C ARG A 5 -40.45 0.98 -4.49
N LYS A 6 -40.81 0.76 -5.76
CA LYS A 6 -40.93 -0.63 -6.31
C LYS A 6 -39.75 -1.03 -7.23
N ALA A 7 -38.84 -0.12 -7.58
CA ALA A 7 -37.71 -0.45 -8.43
C ALA A 7 -36.46 -0.94 -7.68
N ALA A 8 -36.34 -0.70 -6.37
CA ALA A 8 -35.18 -1.10 -5.58
C ALA A 8 -35.25 -2.56 -5.05
N ALA A 9 -36.37 -3.25 -5.21
CA ALA A 9 -36.53 -4.61 -4.66
C ALA A 9 -36.23 -5.74 -5.67
N LEU A 10 -35.98 -5.45 -6.95
CA LEU A 10 -35.72 -6.48 -7.97
C LEU A 10 -34.24 -6.69 -8.32
N ALA A 11 -33.33 -5.81 -7.89
CA ALA A 11 -31.90 -5.98 -8.14
C ALA A 11 -31.17 -6.84 -7.08
N ALA A 12 -31.80 -7.12 -5.93
CA ALA A 12 -31.21 -7.93 -4.86
C ALA A 12 -31.53 -9.44 -4.96
N ALA A 13 -32.35 -9.85 -5.91
CA ALA A 13 -32.76 -11.25 -6.05
C ALA A 13 -31.97 -12.09 -7.06
N GLY A 14 -31.03 -11.46 -7.80
CA GLY A 14 -30.26 -12.13 -8.85
C GLY A 14 -28.93 -12.76 -8.41
N ALA A 15 -28.44 -12.47 -7.21
CA ALA A 15 -27.12 -12.93 -6.75
C ALA A 15 -27.14 -14.09 -5.73
N LEU A 16 -28.32 -14.63 -5.41
CA LEU A 16 -28.47 -15.65 -4.34
C LEU A 16 -28.77 -17.08 -4.82
N CYS A 17 -28.67 -17.41 -6.09
CA CYS A 17 -29.02 -18.74 -6.63
C CYS A 17 -27.86 -19.62 -7.06
N LEU A 18 -26.63 -19.41 -6.56
CA LEU A 18 -25.48 -20.28 -6.92
C LEU A 18 -24.84 -21.05 -5.74
N PHE A 19 -25.45 -21.04 -4.52
CA PHE A 19 -24.96 -21.88 -3.41
C PHE A 19 -26.11 -22.67 -2.75
N ALA A 20 -26.70 -23.59 -3.49
CA ALA A 20 -27.63 -24.57 -2.92
C ALA A 20 -27.44 -25.93 -3.58
N ALA A 21 -26.29 -26.56 -3.32
CA ALA A 21 -26.16 -28.01 -3.49
C ALA A 21 -24.97 -28.51 -2.63
N CYS A 22 -25.17 -28.67 -1.33
CA CYS A 22 -24.47 -29.66 -0.53
C CYS A 22 -25.29 -30.03 0.70
N GLY A 23 -25.56 -31.32 0.81
CA GLY A 23 -26.50 -31.95 1.73
C GLY A 23 -26.19 -31.77 3.20
N SER A 24 -27.27 -31.86 3.97
CA SER A 24 -27.31 -31.95 5.42
C SER A 24 -26.53 -33.19 5.93
N LEU A 25 -25.42 -32.96 6.62
CA LEU A 25 -24.77 -33.96 7.47
C LEU A 25 -24.91 -33.54 8.93
N SER A 26 -25.64 -34.36 9.70
CA SER A 26 -25.76 -34.26 11.15
C SER A 26 -24.37 -34.44 11.81
N LEU A 27 -23.90 -33.43 12.52
CA LEU A 27 -22.67 -33.50 13.30
C LEU A 27 -23.03 -33.95 14.74
N THR A 28 -22.64 -35.15 15.08
CA THR A 28 -22.44 -35.59 16.47
C THR A 28 -21.11 -35.04 16.98
N PRO A 29 -21.01 -34.42 18.16
CA PRO A 29 -19.74 -33.91 18.65
C PRO A 29 -18.87 -35.08 19.09
N ALA A 30 -17.80 -35.35 18.31
CA ALA A 30 -16.69 -36.19 18.69
C ALA A 30 -15.63 -35.36 19.41
N ALA A 31 -15.06 -35.92 20.48
CA ALA A 31 -13.98 -35.34 21.26
C ALA A 31 -12.78 -34.93 20.39
N PRO A 32 -11.96 -33.92 20.81
CA PRO A 32 -10.84 -33.47 20.02
C PRO A 32 -9.73 -34.54 20.01
N THR A 33 -9.70 -35.32 18.96
CA THR A 33 -8.51 -36.12 18.60
C THR A 33 -7.56 -35.17 17.91
N ALA A 34 -6.35 -35.05 18.42
CA ALA A 34 -5.26 -34.29 17.80
C ALA A 34 -5.13 -34.76 16.34
N SER A 35 -5.40 -33.87 15.38
CA SER A 35 -5.09 -34.11 13.97
C SER A 35 -3.57 -34.28 13.85
N PRO A 36 -3.09 -35.33 13.18
CA PRO A 36 -1.69 -35.39 12.81
C PRO A 36 -1.42 -34.25 11.83
N GLU A 37 -0.40 -33.45 12.09
CA GLU A 37 0.19 -32.55 11.13
C GLU A 37 0.42 -33.31 9.83
N PRO A 38 0.07 -32.78 8.64
CA PRO A 38 0.43 -33.42 7.39
C PRO A 38 1.95 -33.46 7.32
N GLY A 39 2.50 -34.65 7.48
CA GLY A 39 3.92 -34.93 7.31
C GLY A 39 4.33 -34.72 5.85
N THR A 40 4.58 -33.49 5.47
CA THR A 40 5.36 -33.15 4.30
C THR A 40 6.82 -33.15 4.72
N SER A 41 7.53 -34.17 4.33
CA SER A 41 9.00 -34.17 4.28
C SER A 41 9.45 -33.18 3.20
N ALA A 42 9.18 -31.90 3.40
CA ALA A 42 9.94 -30.84 2.79
C ALA A 42 11.31 -30.87 3.49
N ALA A 43 12.38 -30.99 2.72
CA ALA A 43 13.74 -30.92 3.22
C ALA A 43 13.82 -29.75 4.20
N GLN A 44 14.05 -30.05 5.50
CA GLN A 44 14.25 -28.99 6.47
C GLN A 44 15.46 -28.19 5.99
N PRO A 45 15.31 -26.88 5.74
CA PRO A 45 16.43 -26.06 5.33
C PRO A 45 17.55 -26.21 6.34
N ALA A 46 18.77 -26.32 5.86
CA ALA A 46 19.95 -26.48 6.68
C ALA A 46 19.97 -25.40 7.77
N ARG A 47 20.06 -25.78 9.03
CA ARG A 47 20.23 -24.83 10.12
C ARG A 47 21.63 -24.25 10.03
N GLY A 48 21.72 -22.94 9.93
CA GLY A 48 22.97 -22.21 9.74
C GLY A 48 23.25 -21.88 8.26
N GLY A 49 24.25 -21.06 8.04
CA GLY A 49 24.63 -20.56 6.73
C GLY A 49 24.43 -19.05 6.59
N THR A 50 24.68 -18.53 5.40
CA THR A 50 24.51 -17.12 5.08
C THR A 50 23.53 -17.02 3.92
N LEU A 51 22.54 -16.13 4.04
CA LEU A 51 21.67 -15.68 2.93
C LEU A 51 22.16 -14.32 2.49
N ARG A 52 22.66 -14.24 1.26
CA ARG A 52 23.06 -12.98 0.63
C ARG A 52 21.84 -12.36 -0.07
N LEU A 53 21.45 -11.17 0.39
CA LEU A 53 20.26 -10.48 -0.02
C LEU A 53 20.61 -9.19 -0.76
N TRP A 54 20.05 -8.98 -1.93
CA TRP A 54 20.05 -7.69 -2.59
C TRP A 54 18.64 -7.11 -2.60
N LEU A 55 18.50 -5.81 -2.29
CA LEU A 55 17.23 -5.12 -2.26
C LEU A 55 17.27 -3.92 -3.20
N ASP A 56 16.22 -3.75 -3.97
CA ASP A 56 15.99 -2.56 -4.78
C ASP A 56 15.77 -1.32 -3.88
N GLU A 57 16.01 -0.14 -4.44
CA GLU A 57 15.75 1.11 -3.74
C GLU A 57 14.26 1.18 -3.32
N GLY A 58 14.02 1.64 -2.09
CA GLY A 58 12.67 1.71 -1.52
C GLY A 58 12.18 0.43 -0.84
N LEU A 59 12.97 -0.66 -0.82
CA LEU A 59 12.65 -1.89 -0.09
C LEU A 59 13.53 -2.13 1.15
N ALA A 60 14.26 -1.11 1.62
CA ALA A 60 15.19 -1.26 2.74
C ALA A 60 14.53 -1.82 4.01
N GLU A 61 13.31 -1.40 4.32
CA GLU A 61 12.55 -1.87 5.49
C GLU A 61 12.19 -3.36 5.41
N VAL A 62 12.11 -3.92 4.20
CA VAL A 62 11.83 -5.35 3.98
C VAL A 62 12.96 -6.23 4.50
N HIS A 63 14.19 -5.69 4.64
CA HIS A 63 15.32 -6.41 5.26
C HIS A 63 14.95 -6.97 6.65
N THR A 64 14.17 -6.23 7.44
CA THR A 64 13.75 -6.64 8.78
C THR A 64 12.98 -7.98 8.81
N ALA A 65 12.24 -8.29 7.74
CA ALA A 65 11.53 -9.57 7.61
C ALA A 65 12.52 -10.73 7.44
N PHE A 66 13.64 -10.50 6.75
CA PHE A 66 14.70 -11.49 6.58
C PHE A 66 15.57 -11.61 7.83
N ASP A 67 15.77 -10.54 8.59
CA ASP A 67 16.41 -10.62 9.93
C ASP A 67 15.63 -11.52 10.87
N ALA A 68 14.29 -11.41 10.84
CA ALA A 68 13.42 -12.30 11.62
C ALA A 68 13.57 -13.77 11.18
N TYR A 69 13.71 -14.04 9.87
CA TYR A 69 14.04 -15.37 9.36
C TYR A 69 15.40 -15.84 9.88
N GLY A 70 16.44 -15.00 9.78
CA GLY A 70 17.77 -15.28 10.26
C GLY A 70 17.79 -15.66 11.72
N GLN A 71 17.14 -14.90 12.58
CA GLN A 71 16.99 -15.18 14.01
C GLN A 71 16.26 -16.51 14.27
N ALA A 72 15.16 -16.76 13.56
CA ALA A 72 14.36 -17.97 13.73
C ALA A 72 15.07 -19.25 13.27
N ARG A 73 16.00 -19.16 12.31
CA ARG A 73 16.64 -20.29 11.66
C ARG A 73 18.14 -20.42 11.92
N GLY A 74 18.76 -19.44 12.58
CA GLY A 74 20.19 -19.37 12.79
C GLY A 74 20.96 -19.11 11.51
N VAL A 75 20.39 -18.36 10.57
CA VAL A 75 20.99 -17.95 9.29
C VAL A 75 21.49 -16.52 9.42
N THR A 76 22.71 -16.25 8.94
CA THR A 76 23.24 -14.88 8.84
C THR A 76 22.66 -14.23 7.61
N ILE A 77 22.07 -13.01 7.76
CA ILE A 77 21.61 -12.22 6.62
C ILE A 77 22.70 -11.22 6.26
N GLU A 78 23.12 -11.23 5.00
CA GLU A 78 24.16 -10.34 4.47
C GLU A 78 23.62 -9.57 3.28
N THR A 79 23.60 -8.24 3.35
CA THR A 79 23.24 -7.41 2.22
C THR A 79 24.44 -7.27 1.29
N VAL A 80 24.23 -7.44 -0.03
CA VAL A 80 25.26 -7.31 -1.06
C VAL A 80 24.99 -6.11 -1.96
N ASP A 81 26.07 -5.54 -2.52
CA ASP A 81 25.99 -4.31 -3.32
C ASP A 81 25.48 -4.53 -4.75
N ALA A 82 25.46 -5.77 -5.22
CA ALA A 82 25.06 -6.08 -6.59
C ALA A 82 24.19 -7.37 -6.64
N PRO A 83 23.14 -7.39 -7.46
CA PRO A 83 22.25 -8.54 -7.55
C PRO A 83 22.95 -9.84 -7.98
N ALA A 84 23.97 -9.77 -8.81
CA ALA A 84 24.73 -10.95 -9.25
C ALA A 84 25.46 -11.70 -8.12
N GLY A 85 25.68 -11.08 -6.98
CA GLY A 85 26.29 -11.69 -5.79
C GLY A 85 25.29 -12.22 -4.77
N ALA A 86 24.00 -12.02 -5.00
CA ALA A 86 22.94 -12.40 -4.09
C ALA A 86 22.49 -13.86 -4.25
N ASP A 87 21.91 -14.43 -3.21
CA ASP A 87 21.17 -15.68 -3.22
C ASP A 87 19.68 -15.42 -3.44
N LEU A 88 19.22 -14.22 -3.07
CA LEU A 88 17.86 -13.74 -3.28
C LEU A 88 17.90 -12.24 -3.60
N VAL A 89 17.09 -11.86 -4.57
CA VAL A 89 16.97 -10.48 -5.04
C VAL A 89 15.54 -10.01 -4.85
N LEU A 90 15.35 -8.84 -4.24
CA LEU A 90 14.06 -8.22 -4.03
C LEU A 90 13.92 -6.97 -4.92
N LEU A 91 12.82 -6.90 -5.65
CA LEU A 91 12.54 -5.87 -6.64
C LEU A 91 11.23 -5.14 -6.30
N ALA A 92 11.22 -3.83 -6.49
CA ALA A 92 10.01 -3.01 -6.35
C ALA A 92 9.03 -3.17 -7.54
N ALA A 93 9.51 -3.71 -8.66
CA ALA A 93 8.72 -4.03 -9.84
C ALA A 93 9.16 -5.38 -10.42
N PRO A 94 8.33 -6.09 -11.19
CA PRO A 94 8.76 -7.31 -11.87
C PRO A 94 9.91 -6.99 -12.82
N PRO A 95 10.93 -7.88 -12.94
CA PRO A 95 12.07 -7.62 -13.79
C PRO A 95 11.67 -7.56 -15.27
N ALA A 96 12.48 -6.87 -16.07
CA ALA A 96 12.36 -6.95 -17.52
C ALA A 96 12.83 -8.33 -18.03
N ASP A 97 12.28 -8.76 -19.16
CA ASP A 97 12.68 -10.03 -19.78
C ASP A 97 14.19 -10.08 -20.06
N GLY A 98 14.79 -11.24 -19.86
CA GLY A 98 16.17 -11.55 -20.28
C GLY A 98 17.27 -11.04 -19.34
N GLN A 99 16.98 -10.76 -18.07
CA GLN A 99 18.00 -10.26 -17.10
C GLN A 99 18.85 -11.35 -16.43
N GLY A 100 18.78 -12.61 -16.88
CA GLY A 100 19.59 -13.71 -16.31
C GLY A 100 19.15 -14.13 -14.90
N TRP A 101 17.89 -14.06 -14.64
CA TRP A 101 17.24 -14.43 -13.39
C TRP A 101 16.49 -15.75 -13.56
N GLN A 102 16.16 -16.39 -12.46
CA GLN A 102 15.35 -17.61 -12.46
C GLN A 102 14.26 -17.53 -11.41
N GLU A 103 13.09 -18.02 -11.77
CA GLU A 103 11.99 -18.17 -10.83
C GLU A 103 12.37 -19.18 -9.72
N PRO A 104 12.04 -18.92 -8.44
CA PRO A 104 12.17 -19.91 -7.38
C PRO A 104 11.39 -21.18 -7.72
N GLN A 105 12.12 -22.31 -7.94
CA GLN A 105 11.54 -23.53 -8.52
C GLN A 105 11.11 -24.56 -7.47
N ASN A 106 11.75 -24.57 -6.30
CA ASN A 106 11.55 -25.62 -5.29
C ASN A 106 10.50 -25.27 -4.25
N LEU A 107 9.71 -24.20 -4.47
CA LEU A 107 8.61 -23.83 -3.60
C LEU A 107 7.36 -24.63 -3.96
N THR A 108 7.30 -25.90 -3.57
CA THR A 108 6.23 -26.85 -3.96
C THR A 108 4.81 -26.37 -3.66
N LEU A 109 4.64 -25.50 -2.67
CA LEU A 109 3.34 -24.91 -2.30
C LEU A 109 3.09 -23.54 -2.94
N LEU A 110 4.09 -22.93 -3.57
CA LEU A 110 3.98 -21.56 -4.08
C LEU A 110 2.93 -21.40 -5.18
N PRO A 111 2.82 -22.27 -6.20
CA PRO A 111 1.80 -22.14 -7.23
C PRO A 111 0.37 -22.12 -6.65
N ASP A 112 0.08 -22.99 -5.69
CA ASP A 112 -1.23 -23.06 -5.06
C ASP A 112 -1.51 -21.80 -4.19
N LEU A 113 -0.50 -21.31 -3.46
CA LEU A 113 -0.62 -20.08 -2.66
C LEU A 113 -0.87 -18.86 -3.54
N LEU A 114 -0.12 -18.71 -4.63
CA LEU A 114 -0.29 -17.62 -5.57
C LEU A 114 -1.66 -17.69 -6.26
N ALA A 115 -2.08 -18.86 -6.72
CA ALA A 115 -3.38 -19.06 -7.35
C ALA A 115 -4.54 -18.74 -6.40
N ALA A 116 -4.43 -19.12 -5.12
CA ALA A 116 -5.45 -18.81 -4.11
C ALA A 116 -5.63 -17.30 -3.88
N GLN A 117 -4.63 -16.48 -4.21
CA GLN A 117 -4.66 -15.02 -4.09
C GLN A 117 -4.80 -14.30 -5.45
N ASN A 118 -5.07 -15.03 -6.53
CA ASN A 118 -5.06 -14.50 -7.90
C ASN A 118 -3.74 -13.79 -8.27
N LEU A 119 -2.62 -14.24 -7.72
CA LEU A 119 -1.29 -13.75 -8.03
C LEU A 119 -0.60 -14.68 -9.01
N THR A 120 0.30 -14.16 -9.83
CA THR A 120 1.09 -14.90 -10.79
C THR A 120 2.54 -14.45 -10.77
N ALA A 121 3.46 -15.38 -10.99
CA ALA A 121 4.84 -15.03 -11.27
C ALA A 121 4.92 -14.24 -12.59
N GLN A 122 5.88 -13.32 -12.67
CA GLN A 122 6.13 -12.49 -13.86
C GLN A 122 7.63 -12.41 -14.10
N ASN A 123 8.05 -12.73 -15.33
CA ASN A 123 9.43 -12.58 -15.77
C ASN A 123 10.46 -13.16 -14.77
N ASP A 124 10.27 -14.41 -14.39
CA ASP A 124 11.13 -15.14 -13.44
C ASP A 124 11.15 -14.57 -12.00
N ALA A 125 10.16 -13.76 -11.63
CA ALA A 125 9.97 -13.30 -10.26
C ALA A 125 8.60 -13.68 -9.70
N VAL A 126 8.55 -13.91 -8.39
CA VAL A 126 7.32 -14.21 -7.64
C VAL A 126 6.95 -13.03 -6.74
N PRO A 127 5.65 -12.74 -6.53
CA PRO A 127 5.24 -11.74 -5.56
C PRO A 127 5.71 -12.10 -4.14
N LEU A 128 6.44 -11.21 -3.48
CA LEU A 128 6.82 -11.37 -2.08
C LEU A 128 5.66 -11.02 -1.14
N GLY A 129 4.92 -9.98 -1.49
CA GLY A 129 3.76 -9.50 -0.74
C GLY A 129 3.09 -8.33 -1.43
N GLY A 130 1.89 -7.99 -0.98
CA GLY A 130 1.15 -6.83 -1.45
C GLY A 130 1.63 -5.54 -0.78
N ALA A 131 1.29 -4.39 -1.37
CA ALA A 131 1.42 -3.07 -0.76
C ALA A 131 0.23 -2.20 -1.11
N ALA A 132 0.07 -1.11 -0.34
CA ALA A 132 -0.89 -0.07 -0.65
C ALA A 132 -0.19 1.29 -0.68
N TRP A 133 -0.63 2.18 -1.57
CA TRP A 133 -0.07 3.50 -1.80
C TRP A 133 -1.16 4.57 -1.65
N GLY A 134 -0.80 5.67 -1.01
CA GLY A 134 -1.68 6.80 -0.75
C GLY A 134 -1.02 7.81 0.18
N TYR A 135 -1.83 8.60 0.87
CA TYR A 135 -1.37 9.41 1.98
C TYR A 135 -1.36 8.59 3.26
N TRP A 136 -0.22 8.61 3.92
CA TRP A 136 -0.02 7.99 5.22
C TRP A 136 0.09 9.05 6.30
N THR A 137 -0.53 8.78 7.45
CA THR A 137 -0.53 9.63 8.64
C THR A 137 -0.64 8.75 9.89
N GLU A 138 -0.54 9.33 11.07
CA GLU A 138 -0.82 8.64 12.33
C GLU A 138 -2.21 9.01 12.86
N LYS A 139 -2.93 8.00 13.35
CA LYS A 139 -4.27 8.16 13.92
C LYS A 139 -4.25 9.10 15.12
N SER A 140 -3.24 8.99 15.98
CA SER A 140 -3.02 9.85 17.14
C SER A 140 -2.92 11.31 16.75
N THR A 141 -2.16 11.63 15.69
CA THR A 141 -2.00 12.99 15.14
C THR A 141 -3.32 13.53 14.61
N LEU A 142 -4.06 12.73 13.80
CA LEU A 142 -5.38 13.14 13.31
C LEU A 142 -6.38 13.34 14.46
N THR A 143 -6.38 12.45 15.45
CA THR A 143 -7.25 12.57 16.62
C THR A 143 -6.96 13.84 17.43
N ALA A 144 -5.68 14.19 17.61
CA ALA A 144 -5.30 15.42 18.29
C ALA A 144 -5.73 16.67 17.52
N LEU A 145 -5.75 16.60 16.17
CA LEU A 145 -6.13 17.73 15.30
C LEU A 145 -7.63 17.86 15.10
N LEU A 146 -8.37 16.75 14.93
CA LEU A 146 -9.77 16.71 14.50
C LEU A 146 -10.74 16.31 15.63
N GLY A 147 -10.20 15.88 16.78
CA GLY A 147 -10.98 15.38 17.91
C GLY A 147 -11.22 13.86 17.84
N SER A 148 -11.46 13.25 19.00
CA SER A 148 -11.65 11.80 19.15
C SER A 148 -12.95 11.29 18.52
N GLU A 149 -13.94 12.13 18.34
CA GLU A 149 -15.25 11.82 17.76
C GLU A 149 -15.23 11.91 16.21
N PHE A 150 -14.12 12.36 15.64
CA PHE A 150 -14.00 12.47 14.19
C PHE A 150 -13.89 11.10 13.54
N ASP A 151 -14.77 10.85 12.55
CA ASP A 151 -14.73 9.63 11.76
C ASP A 151 -13.71 9.78 10.62
N LEU A 152 -12.66 8.95 10.62
CA LEU A 152 -11.64 8.92 9.55
C LEU A 152 -12.23 8.66 8.17
N GLU A 153 -13.40 8.00 8.09
CA GLU A 153 -14.10 7.79 6.83
C GLU A 153 -14.56 9.12 6.21
N ASP A 154 -14.89 10.13 7.01
CA ASP A 154 -15.26 11.45 6.49
C ASP A 154 -14.06 12.14 5.80
N LEU A 155 -12.84 11.96 6.31
CA LEU A 155 -11.64 12.46 5.64
C LEU A 155 -11.36 11.67 4.35
N ARG A 156 -11.59 10.36 4.38
CA ARG A 156 -11.43 9.47 3.22
C ARG A 156 -12.43 9.79 2.11
N GLN A 157 -13.66 10.20 2.45
CA GLN A 157 -14.72 10.57 1.52
C GLN A 157 -14.72 12.06 1.14
N ALA A 158 -13.89 12.90 1.76
CA ALA A 158 -13.81 14.32 1.47
C ALA A 158 -13.58 14.60 -0.01
N SER A 159 -14.29 15.55 -0.58
CA SER A 159 -14.12 16.02 -1.95
C SER A 159 -12.77 16.76 -2.12
N TRP A 160 -12.31 16.92 -3.36
CA TRP A 160 -11.12 17.74 -3.66
C TRP A 160 -11.22 19.15 -3.07
N LYS A 161 -12.38 19.80 -3.15
CA LYS A 161 -12.60 21.13 -2.60
C LYS A 161 -12.47 21.15 -1.07
N GLU A 162 -13.02 20.15 -0.39
CA GLU A 162 -12.90 20.02 1.06
C GLU A 162 -11.47 19.69 1.47
N TRP A 163 -10.77 18.85 0.70
CA TRP A 163 -9.38 18.51 0.93
C TRP A 163 -8.44 19.73 0.82
N THR A 164 -8.59 20.56 -0.22
CA THR A 164 -7.82 21.79 -0.38
C THR A 164 -8.12 22.80 0.71
N ALA A 165 -9.39 22.95 1.10
CA ALA A 165 -9.79 23.83 2.22
C ALA A 165 -9.23 23.33 3.55
N PHE A 166 -9.18 22.00 3.76
CA PHE A 166 -8.58 21.39 4.93
C PHE A 166 -7.08 21.70 5.01
N ALA A 167 -6.32 21.48 3.92
CA ALA A 167 -4.89 21.76 3.89
C ALA A 167 -4.59 23.24 4.22
N ALA A 168 -5.32 24.16 3.60
CA ALA A 168 -5.19 25.59 3.87
C ALA A 168 -5.56 25.96 5.33
N ALA A 169 -6.64 25.40 5.86
CA ALA A 169 -7.05 25.66 7.24
C ALA A 169 -6.04 25.15 8.27
N VAL A 170 -5.42 23.97 8.02
CA VAL A 170 -4.36 23.44 8.88
C VAL A 170 -3.13 24.33 8.84
N GLU A 171 -2.70 24.79 7.67
CA GLU A 171 -1.55 25.70 7.56
C GLU A 171 -1.79 27.03 8.28
N ASP A 172 -2.95 27.66 8.05
CA ASP A 172 -3.34 28.85 8.77
C ASP A 172 -3.38 28.64 10.29
N TRP A 173 -3.84 27.46 10.72
CA TRP A 173 -3.86 27.08 12.13
C TRP A 173 -2.44 26.87 12.68
N LEU A 174 -1.53 26.27 11.88
CA LEU A 174 -0.13 26.12 12.25
C LEU A 174 0.56 27.48 12.44
N ALA A 175 0.24 28.45 11.58
CA ALA A 175 0.77 29.80 11.70
C ALA A 175 0.22 30.54 12.92
N GLN A 176 -1.07 30.39 13.22
CA GLN A 176 -1.74 31.03 14.38
C GLN A 176 -2.86 30.11 14.89
N PRO A 177 -2.58 29.29 15.92
CA PRO A 177 -3.58 28.40 16.50
C PRO A 177 -4.80 29.17 17.02
N SER A 178 -5.95 28.86 16.47
CA SER A 178 -7.27 29.37 16.86
C SER A 178 -8.34 28.45 16.33
N ALA A 179 -9.51 28.38 16.94
CA ALA A 179 -10.61 27.58 16.44
C ALA A 179 -10.88 27.88 14.95
N ARG A 180 -10.84 26.86 14.10
CA ARG A 180 -11.13 26.97 12.66
C ARG A 180 -12.23 26.00 12.30
N HIS A 181 -13.29 26.52 11.70
CA HIS A 181 -14.41 25.70 11.25
C HIS A 181 -14.24 25.32 9.78
N LEU A 182 -14.38 24.06 9.48
CA LEU A 182 -14.33 23.52 8.13
C LEU A 182 -15.37 22.40 7.95
N THR A 183 -15.51 21.93 6.73
CA THR A 183 -16.42 20.85 6.39
C THR A 183 -15.62 19.73 5.73
N LEU A 184 -15.82 18.49 6.18
CA LEU A 184 -15.26 17.28 5.57
C LEU A 184 -16.41 16.28 5.36
N ASN A 185 -16.60 15.83 4.14
CA ASN A 185 -17.72 14.98 3.74
C ASN A 185 -19.08 15.53 4.20
N GLY A 186 -19.27 16.86 4.06
CA GLY A 186 -20.50 17.54 4.50
C GLY A 186 -20.67 17.70 6.02
N LYS A 187 -19.74 17.20 6.85
CA LYS A 187 -19.80 17.31 8.32
C LYS A 187 -18.92 18.47 8.79
N ALA A 188 -19.44 19.24 9.76
CA ALA A 188 -18.70 20.33 10.38
C ALA A 188 -17.59 19.76 11.28
N VAL A 189 -16.39 20.30 11.14
CA VAL A 189 -15.20 19.97 11.93
C VAL A 189 -14.60 21.28 12.46
N THR A 190 -14.02 21.24 13.65
CA THR A 190 -13.37 22.43 14.23
C THR A 190 -11.96 22.07 14.69
N LEU A 191 -10.95 22.76 14.15
CA LEU A 191 -9.58 22.65 14.64
C LEU A 191 -9.47 23.27 16.03
N PRO A 192 -8.54 22.79 16.89
CA PRO A 192 -8.41 23.23 18.28
C PRO A 192 -8.12 24.73 18.42
N GLU A 193 -8.59 25.37 19.49
CA GLU A 193 -8.27 26.77 19.80
C GLU A 193 -6.79 27.01 20.10
N SER A 194 -6.09 25.98 20.60
CA SER A 194 -4.67 26.01 20.91
C SER A 194 -4.00 24.73 20.39
N ARG A 195 -2.70 24.79 20.24
CA ARG A 195 -1.90 23.65 19.76
C ARG A 195 -1.79 22.58 20.86
N PRO A 196 -2.33 21.36 20.65
CA PRO A 196 -2.09 20.23 21.56
C PRO A 196 -0.60 19.86 21.60
N VAL A 197 -0.13 19.33 22.74
CA VAL A 197 1.26 18.92 22.93
C VAL A 197 1.71 17.90 21.85
N GLN A 198 0.82 16.99 21.45
CA GLN A 198 1.07 16.00 20.41
C GLN A 198 1.35 16.62 19.02
N LEU A 199 0.97 17.88 18.82
CA LEU A 199 1.13 18.62 17.55
C LEU A 199 2.16 19.75 17.63
N GLU A 200 2.94 19.86 18.72
CA GLU A 200 3.95 20.93 18.87
C GLU A 200 5.02 20.89 17.77
N GLY A 201 5.40 19.70 17.31
CA GLY A 201 6.35 19.51 16.25
C GLY A 201 5.81 19.77 14.83
N LEU A 202 4.46 19.75 14.67
CA LEU A 202 3.82 19.86 13.36
C LEU A 202 4.09 21.24 12.74
N SER A 203 4.64 21.26 11.53
CA SER A 203 5.11 22.48 10.87
C SER A 203 4.65 22.61 9.41
N GLY A 204 3.95 21.59 8.87
CA GLY A 204 3.33 21.64 7.55
C GLY A 204 2.37 20.48 7.35
N VAL A 205 1.64 20.51 6.25
CA VAL A 205 0.60 19.53 5.95
C VAL A 205 1.21 18.33 5.24
N PHE A 206 2.02 18.53 4.22
CA PHE A 206 2.55 17.45 3.38
C PHE A 206 4.08 17.35 3.48
N ALA A 207 4.59 16.16 3.76
CA ALA A 207 6.00 15.88 3.59
C ALA A 207 6.32 15.76 2.09
N PRO A 208 7.48 16.29 1.62
CA PRO A 208 7.98 16.00 0.29
C PRO A 208 8.05 14.48 0.07
N ALA A 209 7.45 14.00 -1.01
CA ALA A 209 7.42 12.57 -1.32
C ALA A 209 8.67 12.16 -2.13
N GLY A 210 9.13 10.93 -1.93
CA GLY A 210 10.09 10.27 -2.80
C GLY A 210 9.40 9.51 -3.95
N ALA A 211 10.20 8.83 -4.76
CA ALA A 211 9.72 8.03 -5.90
C ALA A 211 8.77 6.89 -5.50
N GLU A 212 8.84 6.42 -4.26
CA GLU A 212 7.94 5.41 -3.69
C GLU A 212 6.47 5.86 -3.65
N GLY A 213 6.23 7.17 -3.71
CA GLY A 213 4.89 7.75 -3.76
C GLY A 213 4.31 7.88 -5.19
N ASP A 214 5.08 7.61 -6.23
CA ASP A 214 4.66 7.83 -7.62
C ASP A 214 3.49 6.93 -8.03
N THR A 215 3.45 5.70 -7.55
CA THR A 215 2.35 4.74 -7.79
C THR A 215 1.01 5.28 -7.28
N ALA A 216 1.00 6.03 -6.17
CA ALA A 216 -0.19 6.65 -5.60
C ALA A 216 -0.78 7.76 -6.48
N LEU A 217 0.03 8.36 -7.35
CA LEU A 217 -0.40 9.39 -8.32
C LEU A 217 -0.72 8.80 -9.68
N TYR A 218 0.13 7.92 -10.16
CA TYR A 218 0.01 7.37 -11.50
C TYR A 218 -1.19 6.44 -11.64
N SER A 219 -1.43 5.55 -10.68
CA SER A 219 -2.49 4.55 -10.77
C SER A 219 -3.89 5.16 -10.87
N PRO A 220 -4.30 6.15 -10.05
CA PRO A 220 -5.57 6.84 -10.22
C PRO A 220 -5.68 7.57 -11.56
N ALA A 221 -4.58 8.21 -12.02
CA ALA A 221 -4.55 8.90 -13.30
C ALA A 221 -4.73 7.92 -14.47
N ALA A 222 -4.08 6.76 -14.44
CA ALA A 222 -4.22 5.71 -15.44
C ALA A 222 -5.61 5.06 -15.44
N ALA A 223 -6.26 4.96 -14.26
CA ALA A 223 -7.59 4.38 -14.10
C ALA A 223 -8.74 5.36 -14.42
N ALA A 224 -8.48 6.68 -14.48
CA ALA A 224 -9.52 7.72 -14.60
C ALA A 224 -10.35 7.67 -15.89
N GLY A 225 -9.92 6.89 -16.89
CA GLY A 225 -10.54 6.88 -18.21
C GLY A 225 -10.26 8.17 -19.00
N GLY A 226 -10.29 8.11 -20.31
CA GLY A 226 -9.88 9.22 -21.16
C GLY A 226 -8.37 9.18 -21.47
N SER A 227 -7.76 10.31 -21.84
CA SER A 227 -6.32 10.33 -22.08
C SER A 227 -5.54 10.55 -20.78
N LEU A 228 -4.40 9.87 -20.64
CA LEU A 228 -3.49 10.05 -19.50
C LEU A 228 -3.05 11.52 -19.38
N SER A 229 -2.90 12.23 -20.52
CA SER A 229 -2.59 13.65 -20.56
C SER A 229 -3.66 14.53 -19.89
N GLN A 230 -4.95 14.15 -19.95
CA GLN A 230 -6.01 14.87 -19.24
C GLN A 230 -5.93 14.62 -17.72
N ALA A 231 -5.71 13.36 -17.32
CA ALA A 231 -5.56 13.01 -15.90
C ALA A 231 -4.28 13.61 -15.30
N ALA A 232 -3.21 13.74 -16.06
CA ALA A 232 -1.96 14.39 -15.64
C ALA A 232 -2.16 15.81 -15.11
N GLY A 233 -3.14 16.52 -15.65
CA GLY A 233 -3.53 17.84 -15.15
C GLY A 233 -4.01 17.82 -13.70
N ALA A 234 -4.73 16.78 -13.28
CA ALA A 234 -5.18 16.61 -11.90
C ALA A 234 -4.01 16.23 -10.99
N VAL A 235 -3.08 15.41 -11.48
CA VAL A 235 -1.82 15.09 -10.76
C VAL A 235 -1.02 16.37 -10.50
N TYR A 236 -0.89 17.23 -11.53
CA TYR A 236 -0.18 18.51 -11.39
C TYR A 236 -0.81 19.40 -10.32
N ASP A 237 -2.14 19.53 -10.31
CA ASP A 237 -2.86 20.33 -9.31
C ASP A 237 -2.62 19.80 -7.88
N LEU A 238 -2.53 18.48 -7.72
CA LEU A 238 -2.19 17.89 -6.42
C LEU A 238 -0.75 18.19 -6.02
N LEU A 239 0.21 18.11 -6.94
CA LEU A 239 1.60 18.47 -6.67
C LEU A 239 1.76 19.95 -6.32
N GLU A 240 0.96 20.85 -6.93
CA GLU A 240 0.92 22.26 -6.55
C GLU A 240 0.38 22.45 -5.13
N LEU A 241 -0.68 21.71 -4.76
CA LEU A 241 -1.21 21.74 -3.40
C LEU A 241 -0.17 21.24 -2.38
N GLU A 242 0.49 20.12 -2.65
CA GLU A 242 1.54 19.58 -1.77
C GLU A 242 2.68 20.60 -1.58
N ALA A 243 3.11 21.26 -2.65
CA ALA A 243 4.18 22.25 -2.58
C ALA A 243 3.79 23.52 -1.87
N ALA A 244 2.52 23.96 -2.00
CA ALA A 244 2.02 25.15 -1.31
C ALA A 244 1.95 24.96 0.21
N HIS A 245 1.78 23.72 0.69
CA HIS A 245 1.57 23.36 2.10
C HIS A 245 2.64 22.40 2.63
N THR A 246 3.88 22.52 2.16
CA THR A 246 4.96 21.58 2.45
C THR A 246 5.50 21.70 3.86
N ALA A 247 5.80 20.57 4.50
CA ALA A 247 6.51 20.47 5.77
C ALA A 247 8.02 20.27 5.57
N PRO A 248 8.87 20.61 6.54
CA PRO A 248 10.25 20.17 6.58
C PRO A 248 10.35 18.64 6.82
N GLY A 249 11.44 18.05 6.36
CA GLY A 249 11.65 16.59 6.40
C GLY A 249 11.24 15.92 5.10
N GLN A 250 11.22 14.59 5.06
CA GLN A 250 10.93 13.84 3.86
C GLN A 250 10.15 12.57 4.17
N GLY A 251 9.18 12.27 3.33
CA GLY A 251 8.42 11.02 3.34
C GLY A 251 7.75 10.73 4.69
N THR A 252 7.55 9.45 4.97
CA THR A 252 6.93 8.97 6.21
C THR A 252 7.78 9.24 7.46
N GLY A 253 9.10 9.47 7.31
CA GLY A 253 9.96 9.90 8.40
C GLY A 253 9.58 11.26 8.98
N ALA A 254 9.09 12.19 8.14
CA ALA A 254 8.57 13.48 8.62
C ALA A 254 7.25 13.33 9.39
N VAL A 255 6.40 12.36 9.03
CA VAL A 255 5.16 12.03 9.75
C VAL A 255 5.50 11.36 11.08
N ALA A 256 6.34 10.34 11.09
CA ALA A 256 6.80 9.65 12.31
C ALA A 256 7.50 10.61 13.29
N GLY A 257 8.24 11.60 12.76
CA GLY A 257 8.87 12.67 13.55
C GLY A 257 7.91 13.80 13.97
N GLY A 258 6.64 13.74 13.60
CA GLY A 258 5.60 14.72 13.96
C GLY A 258 5.76 16.08 13.31
N THR A 259 6.56 16.22 12.22
CA THR A 259 6.77 17.49 11.50
C THR A 259 5.80 17.69 10.34
N ALA A 260 5.28 16.62 9.76
CA ALA A 260 4.29 16.64 8.69
C ALA A 260 3.02 15.89 9.10
N LEU A 261 1.87 16.33 8.59
CA LEU A 261 0.60 15.64 8.82
C LEU A 261 0.45 14.43 7.91
N PHE A 262 0.83 14.54 6.64
CA PHE A 262 0.73 13.48 5.64
C PHE A 262 2.03 13.27 4.87
N ALA A 263 2.27 12.01 4.51
CA ALA A 263 3.27 11.66 3.53
C ALA A 263 2.65 10.76 2.44
N ARG A 264 2.93 11.08 1.19
CA ARG A 264 2.56 10.22 0.06
C ARG A 264 3.64 9.16 -0.13
N ALA A 265 3.27 7.89 0.11
CA ALA A 265 4.22 6.76 0.13
C ALA A 265 3.52 5.42 -0.10
N GLY A 266 4.29 4.34 -0.13
CA GLY A 266 3.81 2.96 -0.03
C GLY A 266 3.76 2.48 1.43
N SER A 267 3.06 1.37 1.64
CA SER A 267 2.95 0.75 2.98
C SER A 267 4.30 0.28 3.55
N VAL A 268 5.28 -0.02 2.68
CA VAL A 268 6.64 -0.39 3.10
C VAL A 268 7.29 0.78 3.85
N GLN A 269 7.26 1.99 3.28
CA GLN A 269 7.79 3.18 3.93
C GLN A 269 6.98 3.58 5.17
N ALA A 270 5.67 3.29 5.15
CA ALA A 270 4.78 3.57 6.28
C ALA A 270 4.91 2.57 7.44
N ALA A 271 5.71 1.52 7.30
CA ALA A 271 5.94 0.52 8.35
C ALA A 271 6.51 1.12 9.65
N GLN A 272 7.21 2.26 9.56
CA GLN A 272 7.77 2.96 10.71
C GLN A 272 6.74 3.76 11.54
N LEU A 273 5.52 3.97 11.02
CA LEU A 273 4.46 4.71 11.72
C LEU A 273 3.88 3.86 12.85
N ALA A 274 3.64 4.48 14.03
CA ALA A 274 3.19 3.77 15.21
C ALA A 274 1.73 3.31 15.12
N ASP A 275 0.85 4.18 14.61
CA ASP A 275 -0.58 3.92 14.43
C ASP A 275 -1.06 4.39 13.05
N PRO A 276 -0.58 3.73 11.97
CA PRO A 276 -0.75 4.20 10.60
C PRO A 276 -2.22 4.27 10.17
N VAL A 277 -2.52 5.30 9.38
CA VAL A 277 -3.78 5.49 8.66
C VAL A 277 -3.46 5.70 7.20
N LEU A 278 -4.18 4.99 6.32
CA LEU A 278 -4.06 5.12 4.87
C LEU A 278 -5.27 5.87 4.31
N LEU A 279 -4.99 6.93 3.55
CA LEU A 279 -5.97 7.73 2.84
C LEU A 279 -5.67 7.71 1.32
N PRO A 280 -6.69 7.83 0.46
CA PRO A 280 -6.46 7.99 -0.97
C PRO A 280 -5.78 9.33 -1.29
N CYS A 281 -5.01 9.38 -2.38
CA CYS A 281 -4.55 10.66 -2.91
C CYS A 281 -5.72 11.39 -3.57
N LYS A 282 -6.12 12.53 -2.99
CA LYS A 282 -7.19 13.36 -3.52
C LYS A 282 -6.70 14.16 -4.72
N MET A 283 -7.43 14.08 -5.82
CA MET A 283 -7.13 14.82 -7.05
C MET A 283 -8.42 15.42 -7.61
N PRO A 284 -8.36 16.53 -8.35
CA PRO A 284 -9.52 17.08 -9.06
C PRO A 284 -9.84 16.25 -10.31
N LEU A 285 -10.00 14.95 -10.19
CA LEU A 285 -10.39 14.08 -11.28
C LEU A 285 -11.84 14.38 -11.64
N THR A 286 -12.05 14.83 -12.88
CA THR A 286 -13.38 14.95 -13.47
C THR A 286 -13.55 13.78 -14.44
N ALA A 287 -14.45 12.85 -14.14
CA ALA A 287 -14.90 11.97 -15.19
C ALA A 287 -15.71 12.78 -16.20
N ALA A 288 -15.44 12.56 -17.45
CA ALA A 288 -16.28 13.11 -18.54
C ALA A 288 -17.75 12.63 -18.42
N ASN A 289 -17.96 11.56 -17.66
CA ASN A 289 -19.25 11.03 -17.25
C ASN A 289 -19.16 10.70 -15.75
N ASP A 290 -20.08 11.20 -14.95
CA ASP A 290 -20.23 10.90 -13.53
C ASP A 290 -20.50 9.39 -13.34
N THR A 291 -19.44 8.60 -13.34
CA THR A 291 -19.51 7.15 -13.25
C THR A 291 -19.15 6.69 -11.84
N PRO A 292 -19.66 5.54 -11.38
CA PRO A 292 -19.21 4.93 -10.12
C PRO A 292 -17.69 4.82 -10.00
N THR A 293 -16.99 4.65 -11.12
CA THR A 293 -15.53 4.61 -11.20
C THR A 293 -14.87 5.89 -10.66
N THR A 294 -15.44 7.07 -10.92
CA THR A 294 -14.86 8.33 -10.42
C THR A 294 -14.93 8.45 -8.92
N GLN A 295 -16.04 8.02 -8.31
CA GLN A 295 -16.20 8.03 -6.86
C GLN A 295 -15.19 7.09 -6.21
N GLN A 296 -14.92 5.93 -6.80
CA GLN A 296 -13.89 4.99 -6.34
C GLN A 296 -12.48 5.59 -6.45
N LEU A 297 -12.18 6.27 -7.57
CA LEU A 297 -10.89 6.94 -7.76
C LEU A 297 -10.59 8.00 -6.70
N LEU A 298 -11.63 8.63 -6.15
CA LEU A 298 -11.50 9.67 -5.12
C LEU A 298 -11.51 9.13 -3.69
N ALA A 299 -12.07 7.92 -3.48
CA ALA A 299 -12.27 7.34 -2.16
C ALA A 299 -11.33 6.17 -1.84
N TRP A 300 -10.73 5.53 -2.85
CA TRP A 300 -9.94 4.33 -2.67
C TRP A 300 -8.43 4.58 -2.82
N PRO A 301 -7.58 4.05 -1.92
CA PRO A 301 -6.14 4.02 -2.12
C PRO A 301 -5.76 3.05 -3.23
N THR A 302 -4.55 3.16 -3.74
CA THR A 302 -3.98 2.19 -4.68
C THR A 302 -3.45 0.98 -3.93
N ALA A 303 -3.61 -0.24 -4.44
CA ALA A 303 -2.98 -1.43 -3.89
C ALA A 303 -2.65 -2.47 -4.97
N GLY A 304 -1.66 -3.31 -4.69
CA GLY A 304 -1.20 -4.34 -5.61
C GLY A 304 0.02 -5.08 -5.06
N THR A 305 0.79 -5.74 -5.93
CA THR A 305 2.06 -6.34 -5.52
C THR A 305 3.05 -5.27 -5.13
N GLY A 306 3.58 -5.35 -3.92
CA GLY A 306 4.48 -4.35 -3.34
C GLY A 306 5.96 -4.68 -3.49
N ALA A 307 6.27 -5.97 -3.58
CA ALA A 307 7.63 -6.46 -3.79
C ALA A 307 7.62 -7.79 -4.53
N TRP A 308 8.67 -8.02 -5.27
CA TRP A 308 8.93 -9.22 -6.05
C TRP A 308 10.22 -9.88 -5.57
N ALA A 309 10.29 -11.19 -5.66
CA ALA A 309 11.46 -11.96 -5.31
C ALA A 309 11.90 -12.82 -6.50
N THR A 310 13.20 -12.81 -6.79
CA THR A 310 13.80 -13.63 -7.85
C THR A 310 15.17 -14.13 -7.40
N ILE A 311 15.71 -15.14 -8.10
CA ILE A 311 16.98 -15.76 -7.79
C ILE A 311 17.94 -15.55 -8.97
N PRO A 312 19.17 -15.04 -8.75
CA PRO A 312 20.18 -15.00 -9.81
C PRO A 312 20.55 -16.43 -10.24
N THR A 313 20.83 -16.62 -11.52
CA THR A 313 21.20 -17.95 -12.07
C THR A 313 22.42 -18.58 -11.40
N ASN A 314 23.29 -17.78 -10.78
CA ASN A 314 24.49 -18.23 -10.06
C ASN A 314 24.34 -18.20 -8.52
N GLY A 315 23.14 -17.87 -7.99
CA GLY A 315 22.87 -17.79 -6.56
C GLY A 315 22.62 -19.16 -5.91
N ASP A 316 22.72 -19.23 -4.59
CA ASP A 316 22.26 -20.40 -3.82
C ASP A 316 20.72 -20.35 -3.70
N SER A 317 20.04 -20.96 -4.67
CA SER A 317 18.59 -21.00 -4.72
C SER A 317 17.97 -21.64 -3.46
N ALA A 318 18.64 -22.60 -2.84
CA ALA A 318 18.09 -23.33 -1.70
C ALA A 318 17.91 -22.43 -0.47
N GLN A 319 18.85 -21.52 -0.20
CA GLN A 319 18.74 -20.55 0.92
C GLN A 319 17.65 -19.50 0.64
N GLY A 320 17.62 -18.94 -0.57
CA GLY A 320 16.59 -17.97 -0.97
C GLY A 320 15.18 -18.55 -0.90
N GLU A 321 14.99 -19.74 -1.46
CA GLU A 321 13.70 -20.45 -1.46
C GLU A 321 13.24 -20.84 -0.04
N ALA A 322 14.17 -21.27 0.82
CA ALA A 322 13.85 -21.57 2.22
C ALA A 322 13.37 -20.33 2.99
N ALA A 323 13.97 -19.17 2.73
CA ALA A 323 13.53 -17.90 3.33
C ALA A 323 12.12 -17.50 2.83
N LEU A 324 11.87 -17.56 1.52
CA LEU A 324 10.56 -17.28 0.93
C LEU A 324 9.48 -18.20 1.48
N LEU A 325 9.75 -19.51 1.52
CA LEU A 325 8.80 -20.49 2.07
C LEU A 325 8.45 -20.20 3.52
N TRP A 326 9.45 -19.84 4.34
CA TRP A 326 9.20 -19.47 5.73
C TRP A 326 8.36 -18.20 5.86
N LEU A 327 8.65 -17.17 5.05
CA LEU A 327 7.88 -15.92 5.01
C LEU A 327 6.41 -16.17 4.64
N TYR A 328 6.16 -17.03 3.67
CA TYR A 328 4.79 -17.31 3.21
C TYR A 328 3.99 -18.20 4.16
N THR A 329 4.61 -19.21 4.76
CA THR A 329 3.88 -20.29 5.45
C THR A 329 3.88 -20.19 6.96
N SER A 330 4.93 -19.62 7.58
CA SER A 330 4.99 -19.50 9.03
C SER A 330 4.22 -18.29 9.55
N ALA A 331 3.61 -18.39 10.73
CA ALA A 331 2.97 -17.25 11.38
C ALA A 331 3.97 -16.11 11.65
N ALA A 332 5.20 -16.46 12.08
CA ALA A 332 6.26 -15.49 12.33
C ALA A 332 6.71 -14.79 11.04
N GLY A 333 6.80 -15.51 9.91
CA GLY A 333 7.16 -14.94 8.61
C GLY A 333 6.10 -13.96 8.11
N ARG A 334 4.82 -14.32 8.20
CA ARG A 334 3.71 -13.41 7.84
C ARG A 334 3.70 -12.14 8.70
N ASN A 335 3.93 -12.30 10.02
CA ASN A 335 4.03 -11.15 10.92
C ASN A 335 5.24 -10.27 10.58
N ALA A 336 6.37 -10.87 10.21
CA ALA A 336 7.57 -10.14 9.80
C ALA A 336 7.34 -9.36 8.49
N LEU A 337 6.71 -9.96 7.47
CA LEU A 337 6.30 -9.24 6.25
C LEU A 337 5.37 -8.08 6.56
N SER A 338 4.37 -8.31 7.42
CA SER A 338 3.42 -7.27 7.80
C SER A 338 4.09 -6.13 8.58
N ALA A 339 5.03 -6.43 9.48
CA ALA A 339 5.82 -5.43 10.18
C ALA A 339 6.73 -4.62 9.25
N ALA A 340 7.20 -5.23 8.16
CA ALA A 340 7.93 -4.55 7.07
C ALA A 340 7.02 -3.80 6.08
N GLY A 341 5.72 -3.69 6.36
CA GLY A 341 4.75 -2.96 5.54
C GLY A 341 4.21 -3.70 4.32
N LEU A 342 4.54 -4.98 4.17
CA LEU A 342 4.00 -5.82 3.09
C LEU A 342 2.76 -6.60 3.57
N ALA A 343 1.71 -6.58 2.77
CA ALA A 343 0.57 -7.47 2.97
C ALA A 343 1.01 -8.92 2.75
N PRO A 344 0.91 -9.79 3.76
CA PRO A 344 1.24 -11.21 3.57
C PRO A 344 0.34 -11.84 2.50
N ILE A 345 0.90 -12.76 1.71
CA ILE A 345 0.12 -13.50 0.69
C ILE A 345 -1.01 -14.30 1.33
N THR A 346 -0.86 -14.73 2.59
CA THR A 346 -1.90 -15.47 3.31
C THR A 346 -2.08 -14.87 4.71
N GLY A 347 -3.33 -14.80 5.17
CA GLY A 347 -3.68 -14.37 6.52
C GLY A 347 -3.77 -12.85 6.69
N ALA A 348 -4.09 -12.44 7.91
CA ALA A 348 -4.17 -11.04 8.29
C ALA A 348 -2.80 -10.51 8.70
N GLY A 349 -2.59 -9.20 8.53
CA GLY A 349 -1.40 -8.48 8.98
C GLY A 349 -1.73 -7.45 10.06
N THR A 350 -0.71 -6.73 10.53
CA THR A 350 -0.80 -5.61 11.47
C THR A 350 -0.09 -4.38 10.91
N GLY A 351 -0.29 -3.21 11.49
CA GLY A 351 0.35 -1.98 11.05
C GLY A 351 0.05 -1.64 9.58
N ALA A 352 1.01 -1.04 8.89
CA ALA A 352 0.85 -0.63 7.50
C ALA A 352 0.62 -1.81 6.54
N GLY A 353 1.33 -2.94 6.75
CA GLY A 353 1.13 -4.17 5.97
C GLY A 353 -0.25 -4.80 6.21
N GLY A 354 -0.79 -4.67 7.42
CA GLY A 354 -2.16 -5.10 7.75
C GLY A 354 -3.22 -4.26 7.04
N LEU A 355 -3.05 -2.93 6.99
CA LEU A 355 -3.93 -2.04 6.24
C LEU A 355 -3.89 -2.33 4.74
N ALA A 356 -2.70 -2.60 4.18
CA ALA A 356 -2.56 -3.03 2.79
C ALA A 356 -3.30 -4.35 2.53
N ALA A 357 -3.15 -5.34 3.43
CA ALA A 357 -3.86 -6.63 3.32
C ALA A 357 -5.38 -6.45 3.39
N GLU A 358 -5.88 -5.59 4.28
CA GLU A 358 -7.31 -5.27 4.39
C GLU A 358 -7.84 -4.69 3.08
N ARG A 359 -7.15 -3.70 2.49
CA ARG A 359 -7.59 -3.06 1.23
C ARG A 359 -7.59 -4.03 0.06
N ILE A 360 -6.54 -4.86 -0.07
CA ILE A 360 -6.46 -5.89 -1.11
C ILE A 360 -7.60 -6.92 -0.94
N THR A 361 -7.85 -7.37 0.28
CA THR A 361 -8.85 -8.42 0.55
C THR A 361 -10.28 -7.91 0.41
N SER A 362 -10.57 -6.69 0.85
CA SER A 362 -11.89 -6.07 0.70
C SER A 362 -12.21 -5.67 -0.75
N GLY A 363 -11.18 -5.51 -1.58
CA GLY A 363 -11.32 -4.96 -2.93
C GLY A 363 -11.58 -3.44 -2.94
N GLU A 364 -11.48 -2.76 -1.80
CA GLU A 364 -11.64 -1.31 -1.67
C GLU A 364 -10.33 -0.58 -2.02
N CYS A 365 -9.80 -0.87 -3.19
CA CYS A 365 -8.57 -0.28 -3.70
C CYS A 365 -8.57 -0.19 -5.22
N LEU A 366 -7.77 0.71 -5.75
CA LEU A 366 -7.44 0.77 -7.17
C LEU A 366 -6.26 -0.16 -7.44
N ALA A 367 -6.27 -0.84 -8.57
CA ALA A 367 -5.13 -1.66 -8.97
C ALA A 367 -3.89 -0.78 -9.21
N ALA A 368 -2.77 -1.18 -8.61
CA ALA A 368 -1.50 -0.52 -8.85
C ALA A 368 -1.08 -0.71 -10.31
N ALA A 369 -0.77 0.39 -10.98
CA ALA A 369 -0.23 0.41 -12.33
C ALA A 369 1.29 0.62 -12.28
N ALA A 370 2.03 -0.06 -13.15
CA ALA A 370 3.46 0.19 -13.32
C ALA A 370 3.65 1.63 -13.81
N VAL A 371 4.49 2.39 -13.13
CA VAL A 371 4.80 3.78 -13.49
C VAL A 371 5.85 3.77 -14.59
N PRO A 372 5.53 4.26 -15.82
CA PRO A 372 6.53 4.34 -16.88
C PRO A 372 7.64 5.33 -16.54
N GLU A 373 8.83 5.13 -17.12
CA GLU A 373 9.99 5.99 -16.87
C GLU A 373 9.72 7.46 -17.22
N ALA A 374 9.00 7.72 -18.32
CA ALA A 374 8.60 9.07 -18.70
C ALA A 374 7.74 9.77 -17.61
N ALA A 375 6.79 9.03 -17.02
CA ALA A 375 5.97 9.56 -15.93
C ALA A 375 6.79 9.79 -14.65
N ARG A 376 7.71 8.88 -14.29
CA ARG A 376 8.64 9.07 -13.16
C ARG A 376 9.50 10.30 -13.34
N GLU A 377 10.08 10.46 -14.53
CA GLU A 377 10.91 11.63 -14.84
C GLU A 377 10.09 12.94 -14.78
N ALA A 378 8.86 12.94 -15.27
CA ALA A 378 7.96 14.09 -15.15
C ALA A 378 7.63 14.43 -13.69
N LEU A 379 7.38 13.43 -12.85
CA LEU A 379 7.15 13.60 -11.42
C LEU A 379 8.38 14.15 -10.70
N ARG A 380 9.56 13.64 -11.03
CA ARG A 380 10.84 14.05 -10.44
C ARG A 380 11.26 15.46 -10.85
N THR A 381 11.17 15.80 -12.14
CA THR A 381 11.64 17.09 -12.70
C THR A 381 10.61 18.20 -12.55
N ARG A 382 9.34 17.82 -12.46
CA ARG A 382 8.18 18.71 -12.30
C ARG A 382 8.26 19.93 -13.24
N PRO A 383 8.00 19.77 -14.53
CA PRO A 383 7.98 20.87 -15.47
C PRO A 383 7.14 22.06 -14.99
N GLU A 384 7.63 23.29 -15.26
CA GLU A 384 7.02 24.52 -14.72
C GLU A 384 5.56 24.77 -15.15
N THR A 385 5.13 24.17 -16.24
CA THR A 385 3.75 24.35 -16.74
C THR A 385 2.97 23.05 -16.74
N LYS A 386 1.71 23.13 -16.40
CA LYS A 386 0.77 22.01 -16.44
C LYS A 386 0.74 21.30 -17.80
N ALA A 387 0.84 22.06 -18.90
CA ALA A 387 0.86 21.50 -20.25
C ALA A 387 2.15 20.70 -20.54
N ALA A 388 3.32 21.24 -20.15
CA ALA A 388 4.60 20.53 -20.28
C ALA A 388 4.66 19.29 -19.40
N PHE A 389 4.16 19.38 -18.16
CA PHE A 389 4.03 18.23 -17.28
C PHE A 389 3.13 17.15 -17.89
N ALA A 390 1.95 17.52 -18.38
CA ALA A 390 1.00 16.57 -18.98
C ALA A 390 1.57 15.86 -20.21
N ALA A 391 2.32 16.57 -21.04
CA ALA A 391 2.99 15.99 -22.20
C ALA A 391 4.09 14.98 -21.79
N ALA A 392 4.92 15.33 -20.78
CA ALA A 392 5.98 14.46 -20.30
C ALA A 392 5.44 13.25 -19.51
N PHE A 393 4.38 13.44 -18.71
CA PHE A 393 3.76 12.39 -17.89
C PHE A 393 3.02 11.34 -18.74
N ALA A 394 2.51 11.73 -19.88
CA ALA A 394 1.78 10.82 -20.78
C ALA A 394 2.70 10.03 -21.73
N GLY A 395 4.00 10.36 -21.79
CA GLY A 395 5.02 9.65 -22.56
C GLY A 395 5.02 10.04 -24.00
#